data_81118176f99f7f040df02ebb8f0b71b1
#
_entry.id   81118176f99f7f040df02ebb8f0b71b1
#
_cell.length_a   1.000
_cell.length_b   1.000
_cell.length_c   1.000
_cell.angle_alpha   90.00
_cell.angle_beta   90.00
_cell.angle_gamma   90.00
#
_symmetry.space_group_name_H-M   'P 1'
#
loop_
_entity.id
_entity.type
_entity.pdbx_description
1 polymer ?
#
loop_
_entity_poly.entity_id
_entity_poly.type
_entity_poly.pdbx_seq_one_letter_code
_entity_poly.pdbx_strand_id
1 'polypeptide(L)'
;VHTPLITSSDAEGAGEMFNVNSFDLANVPKTEDGQVDFSKDFFGKPAHLTVSGQLDVETYSAAFRNVYTFGPTFRAENSNTVKHAAEFWMIEPEISFADLSDDMDLAEEMIKYIFSYVLEHCPEEMEFFNKFVDNTLLERLHNVVTSDFARISYTDAVKELEKHNDEFEFKVSWGIDLQTEHERYLCEKIFNKPVFVTDYPKDIKAFYMKQNPDGKTVAAADLLAPGIGEIIGGSQREED
;
A
#
# COMPACT_ATOMS: atom_id res chain seq x y z
N VAL A 1 -15.26 8.47 -5.29
CA VAL A 1 -14.75 9.50 -6.21
C VAL A 1 -13.95 8.86 -7.33
N HIS A 2 -14.04 9.35 -8.55
CA HIS A 2 -13.12 8.97 -9.64
C HIS A 2 -12.06 10.06 -9.78
N THR A 3 -10.81 9.67 -9.57
CA THR A 3 -9.65 10.56 -9.69
C THR A 3 -9.02 10.49 -11.08
N PRO A 4 -8.31 11.54 -11.54
CA PRO A 4 -7.60 11.51 -12.81
C PRO A 4 -6.53 10.41 -12.86
N LEU A 5 -6.39 9.74 -14.00
CA LEU A 5 -5.35 8.74 -14.23
C LEU A 5 -4.06 9.33 -14.81
N ILE A 6 -4.15 10.53 -15.40
CA ILE A 6 -2.99 11.24 -15.97
C ILE A 6 -2.64 12.38 -15.02
N THR A 7 -1.39 12.37 -14.56
CA THR A 7 -0.87 13.36 -13.60
C THR A 7 0.48 13.90 -14.05
N SER A 8 0.87 15.05 -13.53
CA SER A 8 2.23 15.59 -13.68
C SER A 8 3.04 15.48 -12.37
N SER A 9 2.48 14.83 -11.36
CA SER A 9 3.07 14.75 -10.02
C SER A 9 3.11 13.29 -9.56
N ASP A 10 4.24 12.88 -9.00
CA ASP A 10 4.34 11.64 -8.25
C ASP A 10 3.73 11.84 -6.86
N ALA A 11 2.67 11.10 -6.57
CA ALA A 11 1.94 11.22 -5.32
C ALA A 11 2.74 10.71 -4.10
N GLU A 12 3.55 9.69 -4.29
CA GLU A 12 4.20 8.98 -3.18
C GLU A 12 5.72 9.20 -3.13
N GLY A 13 6.32 9.74 -4.20
CA GLY A 13 7.78 9.86 -4.34
C GLY A 13 8.49 8.51 -4.43
N ALA A 14 7.76 7.45 -4.70
CA ALA A 14 8.19 6.07 -4.45
C ALA A 14 8.02 5.15 -5.65
N GLY A 15 7.86 5.63 -6.87
CA GLY A 15 7.67 4.71 -7.97
C GLY A 15 8.17 5.22 -9.31
N GLU A 16 8.61 4.32 -10.16
CA GLU A 16 8.80 4.63 -11.56
C GLU A 16 7.43 4.77 -12.21
N MET A 17 7.15 5.93 -12.80
CA MET A 17 5.89 6.21 -13.49
C MET A 17 6.00 5.96 -14.98
N PHE A 18 4.95 5.40 -15.58
CA PHE A 18 4.80 5.36 -17.03
C PHE A 18 4.62 6.77 -17.59
N ASN A 19 5.41 7.14 -18.60
CA ASN A 19 5.28 8.41 -19.29
C ASN A 19 4.08 8.40 -20.25
N VAL A 20 3.30 9.47 -20.24
CA VAL A 20 2.24 9.75 -21.21
C VAL A 20 2.64 10.94 -22.07
N ASN A 21 2.78 10.72 -23.37
CA ASN A 21 3.12 11.77 -24.33
C ASN A 21 2.47 11.49 -25.68
N SER A 22 2.37 12.54 -26.50
CA SER A 22 1.84 12.48 -27.87
C SER A 22 2.92 12.61 -28.94
N PHE A 23 4.21 12.49 -28.57
CA PHE A 23 5.31 12.61 -29.51
C PHE A 23 5.38 11.46 -30.52
N ASP A 24 5.78 11.80 -31.73
CA ASP A 24 6.37 10.80 -32.63
C ASP A 24 7.73 10.38 -32.05
N LEU A 25 7.83 9.16 -31.56
CA LEU A 25 9.04 8.62 -30.92
C LEU A 25 10.27 8.58 -31.86
N ALA A 26 10.05 8.62 -33.19
CA ALA A 26 11.14 8.72 -34.16
C ALA A 26 11.70 10.16 -34.27
N ASN A 27 10.93 11.17 -33.85
CA ASN A 27 11.26 12.59 -34.01
C ASN A 27 10.90 13.39 -32.76
N VAL A 28 11.36 12.97 -31.59
CA VAL A 28 11.09 13.65 -30.32
C VAL A 28 11.74 15.04 -30.30
N PRO A 29 10.96 16.14 -30.11
CA PRO A 29 11.50 17.49 -30.00
C PRO A 29 12.48 17.60 -28.82
N LYS A 30 13.56 18.37 -29.05
CA LYS A 30 14.59 18.59 -28.04
C LYS A 30 14.85 20.07 -27.81
N THR A 31 15.20 20.41 -26.58
CA THR A 31 15.71 21.72 -26.17
C THR A 31 17.16 21.91 -26.66
N GLU A 32 17.69 23.12 -26.50
CA GLU A 32 19.08 23.45 -26.89
C GLU A 32 20.15 22.61 -26.18
N ASP A 33 19.87 22.19 -24.94
CA ASP A 33 20.71 21.32 -24.13
C ASP A 33 20.50 19.82 -24.36
N GLY A 34 19.65 19.47 -25.35
CA GLY A 34 19.43 18.08 -25.79
C GLY A 34 18.40 17.29 -25.00
N GLN A 35 17.74 17.91 -24.01
CA GLN A 35 16.65 17.27 -23.26
C GLN A 35 15.36 17.21 -24.09
N VAL A 36 14.38 16.40 -23.69
CA VAL A 36 13.06 16.37 -24.33
C VAL A 36 12.34 17.70 -24.10
N ASP A 37 11.89 18.32 -25.16
CA ASP A 37 11.10 19.57 -25.09
C ASP A 37 9.61 19.27 -24.89
N PHE A 38 9.21 19.05 -23.65
CA PHE A 38 7.81 18.81 -23.30
C PHE A 38 6.88 20.00 -23.56
N SER A 39 7.40 21.21 -23.81
CA SER A 39 6.55 22.35 -24.19
C SER A 39 5.86 22.14 -25.55
N LYS A 40 6.34 21.20 -26.33
CA LYS A 40 5.79 20.79 -27.64
C LYS A 40 4.81 19.62 -27.56
N ASP A 41 4.67 19.01 -26.38
CA ASP A 41 3.72 17.93 -26.17
C ASP A 41 2.31 18.46 -25.88
N PHE A 42 1.32 17.55 -25.94
CA PHE A 42 -0.10 17.89 -25.71
C PHE A 42 -0.32 18.60 -24.35
N PHE A 43 0.31 18.12 -23.30
CA PHE A 43 0.18 18.68 -21.95
C PHE A 43 1.08 19.90 -21.70
N GLY A 44 2.05 20.18 -22.57
CA GLY A 44 3.04 21.26 -22.39
C GLY A 44 4.01 21.06 -21.22
N LYS A 45 4.01 19.89 -20.60
CA LYS A 45 4.83 19.48 -19.47
C LYS A 45 4.88 17.95 -19.39
N PRO A 46 5.83 17.35 -18.63
CA PRO A 46 5.83 15.91 -18.39
C PRO A 46 4.50 15.46 -17.79
N ALA A 47 3.96 14.37 -18.30
CA ALA A 47 2.75 13.73 -17.83
C ALA A 47 2.97 12.22 -17.69
N HIS A 48 2.28 11.62 -16.74
CA HIS A 48 2.49 10.23 -16.33
C HIS A 48 1.14 9.57 -16.03
N LEU A 49 1.11 8.23 -16.03
CA LEU A 49 0.03 7.48 -15.41
C LEU A 49 0.21 7.51 -13.89
N THR A 50 -0.89 7.68 -13.16
CA THR A 50 -0.87 7.79 -11.70
C THR A 50 -0.44 6.49 -11.02
N VAL A 51 0.33 6.61 -9.96
CA VAL A 51 0.70 5.47 -9.06
C VAL A 51 -0.30 5.29 -7.92
N SER A 52 -1.17 6.30 -7.68
CA SER A 52 -2.21 6.32 -6.64
C SER A 52 -3.19 7.47 -6.88
N GLY A 53 -4.46 7.26 -6.55
CA GLY A 53 -5.47 8.32 -6.53
C GLY A 53 -5.55 9.07 -5.18
N GLN A 54 -4.72 8.71 -4.21
CA GLN A 54 -4.77 9.15 -2.82
C GLN A 54 -4.79 10.68 -2.66
N LEU A 55 -3.79 11.39 -3.18
CA LEU A 55 -3.69 12.84 -2.98
C LEU A 55 -4.81 13.61 -3.68
N ASP A 56 -5.30 13.11 -4.80
CA ASP A 56 -6.45 13.70 -5.48
C ASP A 56 -7.74 13.49 -4.68
N VAL A 57 -7.99 12.27 -4.17
CA VAL A 57 -9.21 11.96 -3.41
C VAL A 57 -9.20 12.63 -2.03
N GLU A 58 -8.05 12.81 -1.40
CA GLU A 58 -7.87 13.47 -0.12
C GLU A 58 -8.46 14.90 -0.13
N THR A 59 -8.38 15.62 -1.26
CA THR A 59 -8.98 16.96 -1.38
C THR A 59 -10.50 16.94 -1.23
N TYR A 60 -11.16 15.83 -1.54
CA TYR A 60 -12.60 15.68 -1.39
C TYR A 60 -13.03 15.37 0.05
N SER A 61 -12.12 14.85 0.87
CA SER A 61 -12.42 14.58 2.28
C SER A 61 -12.76 15.84 3.05
N ALA A 62 -12.20 16.99 2.66
CA ALA A 62 -12.55 18.30 3.23
C ALA A 62 -14.05 18.68 3.04
N ALA A 63 -14.70 18.17 2.00
CA ALA A 63 -16.12 18.44 1.72
C ALA A 63 -17.05 17.30 2.19
N PHE A 64 -16.62 16.05 2.07
CA PHE A 64 -17.45 14.88 2.28
C PHE A 64 -17.06 14.05 3.51
N ARG A 65 -15.99 14.42 4.20
CA ARG A 65 -15.40 13.76 5.36
C ARG A 65 -14.82 12.37 5.06
N ASN A 66 -15.65 11.43 4.64
CA ASN A 66 -15.24 10.06 4.32
C ASN A 66 -15.40 9.85 2.83
N VAL A 67 -14.31 9.59 2.16
CA VAL A 67 -14.27 9.38 0.70
C VAL A 67 -13.40 8.17 0.39
N TYR A 68 -13.56 7.62 -0.80
CA TYR A 68 -12.61 6.66 -1.34
C TYR A 68 -12.54 6.77 -2.85
N THR A 69 -11.44 6.40 -3.42
CA THR A 69 -11.33 6.04 -4.83
C THR A 69 -11.17 4.53 -4.98
N PHE A 70 -11.69 4.01 -6.08
CA PHE A 70 -11.48 2.63 -6.50
C PHE A 70 -11.23 2.67 -7.99
N GLY A 71 -9.99 2.49 -8.38
CA GLY A 71 -9.59 2.67 -9.77
C GLY A 71 -8.22 2.09 -10.09
N PRO A 72 -7.87 2.06 -11.39
CA PRO A 72 -6.59 1.56 -11.84
C PRO A 72 -5.45 2.50 -11.43
N THR A 73 -4.35 1.89 -11.03
CA THR A 73 -3.07 2.52 -10.74
C THR A 73 -1.97 1.83 -11.52
N PHE A 74 -0.86 2.54 -11.78
CA PHE A 74 0.18 2.10 -12.70
C PHE A 74 1.55 2.29 -12.07
N ARG A 75 2.37 1.24 -12.02
CA ARG A 75 3.74 1.32 -11.52
C ARG A 75 4.68 0.68 -12.53
N ALA A 76 5.68 1.44 -12.98
CA ALA A 76 6.65 1.00 -13.99
C ALA A 76 7.86 0.29 -13.37
N GLU A 77 7.75 -0.18 -12.14
CA GLU A 77 8.81 -0.86 -11.43
C GLU A 77 9.24 -2.14 -12.15
N ASN A 78 10.55 -2.29 -12.35
CA ASN A 78 11.12 -3.50 -12.93
C ASN A 78 11.25 -4.59 -11.86
N SER A 79 10.12 -5.09 -11.37
CA SER A 79 10.04 -6.11 -10.34
C SER A 79 9.38 -7.37 -10.88
N ASN A 80 10.11 -8.48 -10.84
CA ASN A 80 9.64 -9.80 -11.31
C ASN A 80 9.17 -10.68 -10.15
N THR A 81 8.22 -10.19 -9.34
CA THR A 81 7.63 -10.96 -8.25
C THR A 81 6.18 -11.31 -8.56
N VAL A 82 5.63 -12.30 -7.87
CA VAL A 82 4.23 -12.71 -8.02
C VAL A 82 3.21 -11.67 -7.52
N LYS A 83 3.67 -10.64 -6.83
CA LYS A 83 2.82 -9.59 -6.23
C LYS A 83 2.79 -8.28 -7.04
N HIS A 84 3.73 -8.07 -7.97
CA HIS A 84 3.86 -6.81 -8.70
C HIS A 84 3.27 -6.91 -10.09
N ALA A 85 2.21 -6.16 -10.33
CA ALA A 85 1.62 -5.94 -11.65
C ALA A 85 1.85 -4.48 -12.06
N ALA A 86 2.04 -4.24 -13.35
CA ALA A 86 2.23 -2.88 -13.87
C ALA A 86 0.94 -2.04 -13.86
N GLU A 87 -0.22 -2.71 -13.86
CA GLU A 87 -1.55 -2.13 -13.71
C GLU A 87 -2.35 -2.96 -12.73
N PHE A 88 -2.95 -2.33 -11.74
CA PHE A 88 -3.82 -2.96 -10.74
C PHE A 88 -4.81 -1.95 -10.18
N TRP A 89 -5.83 -2.43 -9.48
CA TRP A 89 -6.83 -1.58 -8.86
C TRP A 89 -6.59 -1.49 -7.37
N MET A 90 -6.65 -0.27 -6.84
CA MET A 90 -6.61 -0.01 -5.40
C MET A 90 -7.93 0.55 -4.89
N ILE A 91 -8.28 0.18 -3.67
CA ILE A 91 -9.32 0.83 -2.86
C ILE A 91 -8.57 1.73 -1.89
N GLU A 92 -8.75 3.05 -2.03
CA GLU A 92 -8.00 4.06 -1.29
C GLU A 92 -8.95 4.99 -0.52
N PRO A 93 -9.36 4.62 0.70
CA PRO A 93 -10.20 5.46 1.54
C PRO A 93 -9.38 6.57 2.20
N GLU A 94 -10.00 7.76 2.33
CA GLU A 94 -9.48 8.89 3.08
C GLU A 94 -10.56 9.41 4.03
N ILE A 95 -10.22 9.55 5.30
CA ILE A 95 -11.15 9.96 6.36
C ILE A 95 -10.63 11.19 7.10
N SER A 96 -11.44 12.25 7.15
CA SER A 96 -11.10 13.46 7.90
C SER A 96 -11.44 13.34 9.37
N PHE A 97 -10.72 14.04 10.22
CA PHE A 97 -10.90 14.08 11.68
C PHE A 97 -10.70 12.73 12.36
N ALA A 98 -9.81 11.93 11.84
CA ALA A 98 -9.42 10.61 12.31
C ALA A 98 -7.95 10.59 12.69
N ASP A 99 -7.59 9.73 13.61
CA ASP A 99 -6.20 9.41 13.93
C ASP A 99 -5.78 8.04 13.39
N LEU A 100 -4.55 7.61 13.66
CA LEU A 100 -4.03 6.33 13.19
C LEU A 100 -4.84 5.14 13.74
N SER A 101 -5.41 5.25 14.96
CA SER A 101 -6.24 4.18 15.52
C SER A 101 -7.54 4.03 14.76
N ASP A 102 -8.19 5.15 14.40
CA ASP A 102 -9.41 5.16 13.60
C ASP A 102 -9.18 4.56 12.20
N ASP A 103 -8.02 4.85 11.59
CA ASP A 103 -7.60 4.29 10.30
C ASP A 103 -7.44 2.76 10.37
N MET A 104 -6.75 2.26 11.40
CA MET A 104 -6.61 0.82 11.61
C MET A 104 -7.94 0.13 11.88
N ASP A 105 -8.84 0.75 12.66
CA ASP A 105 -10.18 0.21 12.93
C ASP A 105 -10.98 0.10 11.64
N LEU A 106 -10.96 1.14 10.79
CA LEU A 106 -11.61 1.11 9.48
C LEU A 106 -11.04 0.04 8.57
N ALA A 107 -9.72 -0.11 8.52
CA ALA A 107 -9.05 -1.12 7.71
C ALA A 107 -9.43 -2.55 8.17
N GLU A 108 -9.44 -2.80 9.47
CA GLU A 108 -9.88 -4.10 10.04
C GLU A 108 -11.34 -4.39 9.69
N GLU A 109 -12.25 -3.44 9.90
CA GLU A 109 -13.67 -3.59 9.57
C GLU A 109 -13.88 -3.83 8.08
N MET A 110 -13.19 -3.10 7.22
CA MET A 110 -13.29 -3.24 5.76
C MET A 110 -12.86 -4.64 5.30
N ILE A 111 -11.72 -5.14 5.76
CA ILE A 111 -11.22 -6.47 5.38
C ILE A 111 -12.17 -7.57 5.89
N LYS A 112 -12.60 -7.49 7.15
CA LYS A 112 -13.56 -8.43 7.72
C LYS A 112 -14.89 -8.44 6.96
N TYR A 113 -15.38 -7.26 6.59
CA TYR A 113 -16.61 -7.13 5.80
C TYR A 113 -16.48 -7.78 4.42
N ILE A 114 -15.41 -7.45 3.68
CA ILE A 114 -15.18 -7.98 2.33
C ILE A 114 -15.05 -9.51 2.36
N PHE A 115 -14.26 -10.05 3.28
CA PHE A 115 -14.04 -11.49 3.39
C PHE A 115 -15.30 -12.24 3.82
N SER A 116 -16.05 -11.69 4.78
CA SER A 116 -17.35 -12.25 5.18
C SER A 116 -18.33 -12.27 4.01
N TYR A 117 -18.39 -11.17 3.26
CA TYR A 117 -19.25 -11.07 2.09
C TYR A 117 -18.91 -12.12 1.02
N VAL A 118 -17.62 -12.29 0.73
CA VAL A 118 -17.18 -13.29 -0.28
C VAL A 118 -17.47 -14.72 0.19
N LEU A 119 -17.22 -15.02 1.47
CA LEU A 119 -17.52 -16.35 2.04
C LEU A 119 -19.02 -16.68 2.00
N GLU A 120 -19.89 -15.68 2.19
CA GLU A 120 -21.35 -15.85 2.19
C GLU A 120 -21.91 -15.91 0.78
N HIS A 121 -21.44 -15.07 -0.15
CA HIS A 121 -22.08 -14.87 -1.46
C HIS A 121 -21.40 -15.59 -2.62
N CYS A 122 -20.16 -16.08 -2.43
CA CYS A 122 -19.39 -16.78 -3.45
C CYS A 122 -18.88 -18.16 -2.96
N PRO A 123 -19.72 -18.99 -2.30
CA PRO A 123 -19.26 -20.25 -1.68
C PRO A 123 -18.74 -21.25 -2.71
N GLU A 124 -19.34 -21.33 -3.89
CA GLU A 124 -18.93 -22.29 -4.93
C GLU A 124 -17.52 -21.95 -5.46
N GLU A 125 -17.23 -20.66 -5.69
CA GLU A 125 -15.91 -20.18 -6.11
C GLU A 125 -14.87 -20.41 -5.01
N MET A 126 -15.23 -20.14 -3.76
CA MET A 126 -14.32 -20.33 -2.63
C MET A 126 -14.00 -21.81 -2.40
N GLU A 127 -14.98 -22.71 -2.54
CA GLU A 127 -14.75 -24.15 -2.51
C GLU A 127 -13.85 -24.61 -3.67
N PHE A 128 -14.09 -24.08 -4.89
CA PHE A 128 -13.26 -24.37 -6.05
C PHE A 128 -11.81 -23.96 -5.80
N PHE A 129 -11.57 -22.72 -5.37
CA PHE A 129 -10.22 -22.23 -5.08
C PHE A 129 -9.56 -23.01 -3.94
N ASN A 130 -10.31 -23.32 -2.88
CA ASN A 130 -9.79 -24.10 -1.76
C ASN A 130 -9.40 -25.53 -2.18
N LYS A 131 -10.13 -26.11 -3.10
CA LYS A 131 -9.88 -27.49 -3.56
C LYS A 131 -8.75 -27.59 -4.59
N PHE A 132 -8.65 -26.63 -5.52
CA PHE A 132 -7.81 -26.77 -6.70
C PHE A 132 -6.61 -25.80 -6.74
N VAL A 133 -6.60 -24.77 -5.92
CA VAL A 133 -5.55 -23.75 -5.92
C VAL A 133 -4.79 -23.72 -4.58
N ASP A 134 -5.50 -23.60 -3.46
CA ASP A 134 -4.90 -23.53 -2.13
C ASP A 134 -5.82 -24.16 -1.08
N ASN A 135 -5.47 -25.33 -0.62
CA ASN A 135 -6.28 -26.10 0.33
C ASN A 135 -6.37 -25.52 1.74
N THR A 136 -5.66 -24.42 2.01
CA THR A 136 -5.71 -23.67 3.27
C THR A 136 -6.51 -22.37 3.17
N LEU A 137 -7.07 -22.06 1.99
CA LEU A 137 -7.72 -20.77 1.72
C LEU A 137 -8.87 -20.50 2.68
N LEU A 138 -9.82 -21.42 2.83
CA LEU A 138 -10.99 -21.22 3.69
C LEU A 138 -10.60 -21.05 5.16
N GLU A 139 -9.63 -21.83 5.65
CA GLU A 139 -9.12 -21.72 7.01
C GLU A 139 -8.51 -20.32 7.25
N ARG A 140 -7.69 -19.83 6.31
CA ARG A 140 -7.09 -18.49 6.40
C ARG A 140 -8.14 -17.38 6.38
N LEU A 141 -9.11 -17.45 5.47
CA LEU A 141 -10.19 -16.45 5.39
C LEU A 141 -11.03 -16.43 6.68
N HIS A 142 -11.37 -17.59 7.23
CA HIS A 142 -12.08 -17.67 8.50
C HIS A 142 -11.24 -17.15 9.67
N ASN A 143 -9.94 -17.42 9.68
CA ASN A 143 -9.03 -16.85 10.70
C ASN A 143 -9.06 -15.32 10.66
N VAL A 144 -8.96 -14.70 9.47
CA VAL A 144 -9.03 -13.25 9.32
C VAL A 144 -10.36 -12.68 9.84
N VAL A 145 -11.49 -13.29 9.44
CA VAL A 145 -12.82 -12.78 9.84
C VAL A 145 -13.06 -12.87 11.35
N THR A 146 -12.55 -13.91 12.00
CA THR A 146 -12.86 -14.20 13.41
C THR A 146 -11.81 -13.67 14.40
N SER A 147 -10.63 -13.31 13.95
CA SER A 147 -9.56 -12.81 14.81
C SER A 147 -9.70 -11.31 15.09
N ASP A 148 -9.35 -10.88 16.29
CA ASP A 148 -8.98 -9.48 16.54
C ASP A 148 -7.57 -9.27 15.99
N PHE A 149 -7.36 -8.25 15.17
CA PHE A 149 -6.05 -8.01 14.56
C PHE A 149 -5.06 -7.54 15.62
N ALA A 150 -3.85 -8.09 15.57
CA ALA A 150 -2.79 -7.65 16.47
C ALA A 150 -2.28 -6.27 16.05
N ARG A 151 -1.72 -5.52 17.01
CA ARG A 151 -1.06 -4.23 16.77
C ARG A 151 0.29 -4.25 17.47
N ILE A 152 1.34 -3.91 16.75
CA ILE A 152 2.72 -3.88 17.26
C ILE A 152 3.46 -2.70 16.63
N SER A 153 4.32 -2.01 17.42
CA SER A 153 5.19 -0.98 16.84
C SER A 153 6.28 -1.63 15.97
N TYR A 154 6.72 -0.94 14.92
CA TYR A 154 7.85 -1.37 14.10
C TYR A 154 9.09 -1.67 14.97
N THR A 155 9.35 -0.82 15.94
CA THR A 155 10.49 -1.02 16.86
C THR A 155 10.40 -2.35 17.63
N ASP A 156 9.22 -2.71 18.11
CA ASP A 156 9.04 -3.98 18.83
C ASP A 156 8.95 -5.17 17.87
N ALA A 157 8.37 -4.99 16.69
CA ALA A 157 8.38 -6.00 15.64
C ALA A 157 9.82 -6.37 15.22
N VAL A 158 10.67 -5.36 15.00
CA VAL A 158 12.10 -5.59 14.71
C VAL A 158 12.80 -6.35 15.84
N LYS A 159 12.57 -5.99 17.11
CA LYS A 159 13.16 -6.71 18.25
C LYS A 159 12.74 -8.20 18.30
N GLU A 160 11.48 -8.48 17.94
CA GLU A 160 11.02 -9.87 17.87
C GLU A 160 11.68 -10.62 16.71
N LEU A 161 11.72 -9.99 15.52
CA LEU A 161 12.33 -10.59 14.33
C LEU A 161 13.84 -10.81 14.47
N GLU A 162 14.57 -9.89 15.11
CA GLU A 162 16.01 -10.02 15.36
C GLU A 162 16.38 -11.31 16.12
N LYS A 163 15.48 -11.85 16.96
CA LYS A 163 15.70 -13.12 17.66
C LYS A 163 15.75 -14.32 16.69
N HIS A 164 15.22 -14.14 15.49
CA HIS A 164 15.08 -15.16 14.44
C HIS A 164 15.90 -14.83 13.18
N ASN A 165 16.84 -13.92 13.27
CA ASN A 165 17.64 -13.49 12.13
C ASN A 165 18.36 -14.64 11.40
N ASP A 166 18.64 -15.74 12.08
CA ASP A 166 19.27 -16.90 11.46
C ASP A 166 18.35 -17.62 10.44
N GLU A 167 17.05 -17.43 10.55
CA GLU A 167 16.03 -18.03 9.68
C GLU A 167 15.78 -17.21 8.41
N PHE A 168 16.22 -15.93 8.34
CA PHE A 168 15.95 -15.02 7.25
C PHE A 168 17.08 -14.94 6.21
N GLU A 169 16.70 -14.82 4.93
CA GLU A 169 17.63 -14.51 3.86
C GLU A 169 18.17 -13.07 4.02
N PHE A 170 17.28 -12.11 4.30
CA PHE A 170 17.61 -10.71 4.56
C PHE A 170 17.59 -10.46 6.07
N LYS A 171 18.75 -10.11 6.64
CA LYS A 171 18.83 -9.84 8.09
C LYS A 171 18.05 -8.57 8.44
N VAL A 172 17.19 -8.67 9.44
CA VAL A 172 16.44 -7.52 9.93
C VAL A 172 17.28 -6.72 10.93
N SER A 173 17.15 -5.40 10.86
CA SER A 173 17.67 -4.44 11.83
C SER A 173 16.80 -3.19 11.80
N TRP A 174 16.85 -2.39 12.86
CA TRP A 174 16.04 -1.16 12.91
C TRP A 174 16.43 -0.19 11.79
N GLY A 175 15.43 0.35 11.10
CA GLY A 175 15.59 1.33 10.00
C GLY A 175 15.55 0.75 8.59
N ILE A 176 15.42 -0.57 8.42
CA ILE A 176 15.24 -1.19 7.11
C ILE A 176 13.76 -1.35 6.74
N ASP A 177 13.49 -1.41 5.44
CA ASP A 177 12.20 -1.88 4.94
C ASP A 177 12.05 -3.38 5.24
N LEU A 178 10.91 -3.77 5.85
CA LEU A 178 10.61 -5.17 6.09
C LEU A 178 10.35 -5.88 4.77
N GLN A 179 11.01 -7.02 4.58
CA GLN A 179 10.78 -7.86 3.41
C GLN A 179 9.60 -8.79 3.67
N THR A 180 8.99 -9.30 2.60
CA THR A 180 7.84 -10.23 2.69
C THR A 180 8.08 -11.41 3.63
N GLU A 181 9.31 -11.91 3.76
CA GLU A 181 9.64 -12.98 4.71
C GLU A 181 9.46 -12.53 6.17
N HIS A 182 9.85 -11.29 6.50
CA HIS A 182 9.68 -10.70 7.83
C HIS A 182 8.20 -10.46 8.16
N GLU A 183 7.45 -9.90 7.22
CA GLU A 183 6.02 -9.64 7.35
C GLU A 183 5.24 -10.93 7.58
N ARG A 184 5.50 -11.95 6.78
CA ARG A 184 4.87 -13.25 6.92
C ARG A 184 5.26 -13.93 8.23
N TYR A 185 6.51 -13.80 8.66
CA TYR A 185 6.95 -14.36 9.93
C TYR A 185 6.19 -13.77 11.12
N LEU A 186 5.97 -12.45 11.11
CA LEU A 186 5.13 -11.77 12.12
C LEU A 186 3.72 -12.35 12.15
N CYS A 187 3.00 -12.34 11.03
CA CYS A 187 1.60 -12.75 11.02
C CYS A 187 1.38 -14.27 11.06
N GLU A 188 2.34 -15.10 10.59
CA GLU A 188 2.17 -16.56 10.53
C GLU A 188 2.82 -17.31 11.70
N LYS A 189 3.94 -16.80 12.26
CA LYS A 189 4.70 -17.50 13.31
C LYS A 189 4.55 -16.87 14.67
N ILE A 190 4.58 -15.52 14.75
CA ILE A 190 4.52 -14.84 16.05
C ILE A 190 3.05 -14.66 16.49
N PHE A 191 2.21 -14.12 15.65
CA PHE A 191 0.82 -13.78 16.01
C PHE A 191 -0.23 -14.80 15.54
N ASN A 192 0.07 -15.55 14.48
CA ASN A 192 -0.86 -16.48 13.81
C ASN A 192 -2.22 -15.85 13.45
N LYS A 193 -2.20 -14.57 13.04
CA LYS A 193 -3.37 -13.76 12.67
C LYS A 193 -2.91 -12.48 11.97
N PRO A 194 -3.82 -11.68 11.37
CA PRO A 194 -3.46 -10.38 10.82
C PRO A 194 -2.85 -9.44 11.88
N VAL A 195 -1.88 -8.63 11.45
CA VAL A 195 -1.09 -7.76 12.33
C VAL A 195 -0.94 -6.38 11.69
N PHE A 196 -1.25 -5.33 12.44
CA PHE A 196 -0.80 -3.99 12.12
C PHE A 196 0.59 -3.77 12.69
N VAL A 197 1.51 -3.35 11.84
CA VAL A 197 2.81 -2.81 12.25
C VAL A 197 2.74 -1.29 12.16
N THR A 198 3.04 -0.58 13.24
CA THR A 198 2.86 0.88 13.33
C THR A 198 4.18 1.59 13.62
N ASP A 199 4.17 2.93 13.49
CA ASP A 199 5.27 3.78 13.93
C ASP A 199 6.61 3.45 13.27
N TYR A 200 6.58 3.44 11.93
CA TYR A 200 7.75 3.17 11.11
C TYR A 200 8.80 4.29 11.19
N PRO A 201 10.09 3.99 10.94
CA PRO A 201 11.11 5.02 10.79
C PRO A 201 10.75 6.01 9.68
N LYS A 202 10.87 7.31 9.96
CA LYS A 202 10.52 8.37 9.00
C LYS A 202 11.32 8.32 7.70
N ASP A 203 12.55 7.81 7.76
CA ASP A 203 13.47 7.81 6.62
C ASP A 203 13.10 6.78 5.53
N ILE A 204 12.18 5.85 5.83
CA ILE A 204 11.70 4.82 4.91
C ILE A 204 10.22 4.98 4.54
N LYS A 205 9.57 6.04 4.97
CA LYS A 205 8.15 6.32 4.69
C LYS A 205 7.96 7.67 4.00
N ALA A 206 6.79 7.88 3.41
CA ALA A 206 6.50 9.06 2.61
C ALA A 206 6.40 10.36 3.46
N PHE A 207 6.69 11.48 2.82
CA PHE A 207 6.83 12.80 3.45
C PHE A 207 5.54 13.33 4.12
N TYR A 208 4.37 12.89 3.65
CA TYR A 208 3.07 13.37 4.12
C TYR A 208 2.59 12.70 5.42
N MET A 209 3.32 11.73 5.91
CA MET A 209 2.95 11.00 7.13
C MET A 209 3.31 11.81 8.37
N LYS A 210 2.38 11.88 9.32
CA LYS A 210 2.55 12.65 10.57
C LYS A 210 3.74 12.15 11.37
N GLN A 211 4.64 13.07 11.73
CA GLN A 211 5.77 12.74 12.57
C GLN A 211 5.33 12.49 14.01
N ASN A 212 5.85 11.44 14.61
CA ASN A 212 5.64 11.15 16.02
C ASN A 212 6.49 12.07 16.92
N PRO A 213 6.10 12.29 18.18
CA PRO A 213 6.83 13.15 19.11
C PRO A 213 8.28 12.73 19.38
N ASP A 214 8.67 11.50 19.07
CA ASP A 214 10.03 10.99 19.20
C ASP A 214 11.01 11.57 18.16
N GLY A 215 10.48 12.22 17.11
CA GLY A 215 11.22 12.80 15.99
C GLY A 215 11.93 11.78 15.08
N LYS A 216 11.68 10.49 15.26
CA LYS A 216 12.32 9.39 14.54
C LYS A 216 11.35 8.54 13.74
N THR A 217 10.12 8.45 14.19
CA THR A 217 9.07 7.63 13.58
C THR A 217 7.91 8.47 13.06
N VAL A 218 7.07 7.87 12.24
CA VAL A 218 5.85 8.46 11.69
C VAL A 218 4.64 7.59 12.02
N ALA A 219 3.47 8.20 12.12
CA ALA A 219 2.20 7.53 12.37
C ALA A 219 1.70 6.81 11.10
N ALA A 220 2.45 5.80 10.69
CA ALA A 220 2.13 4.87 9.62
C ALA A 220 1.64 3.54 10.20
N ALA A 221 0.83 2.82 9.45
CA ALA A 221 0.40 1.47 9.77
C ALA A 221 0.33 0.63 8.49
N ASP A 222 0.99 -0.51 8.50
CA ASP A 222 0.86 -1.52 7.45
C ASP A 222 0.12 -2.74 8.02
N LEU A 223 -0.95 -3.18 7.34
CA LEU A 223 -1.68 -4.40 7.70
C LEU A 223 -1.08 -5.59 6.98
N LEU A 224 -0.60 -6.54 7.76
CA LEU A 224 -0.01 -7.79 7.30
C LEU A 224 -1.01 -8.94 7.44
N ALA A 225 -1.16 -9.76 6.41
CA ALA A 225 -2.04 -10.92 6.41
C ALA A 225 -1.27 -12.23 6.18
N PRO A 226 -1.66 -13.34 6.87
CA PRO A 226 -1.06 -14.66 6.66
C PRO A 226 -1.14 -15.10 5.20
N GLY A 227 -0.04 -15.64 4.67
CA GLY A 227 0.09 -16.13 3.29
C GLY A 227 0.43 -15.05 2.27
N ILE A 228 0.34 -13.75 2.62
CA ILE A 228 0.52 -12.65 1.69
C ILE A 228 1.62 -11.69 2.17
N GLY A 229 1.62 -11.25 3.43
CA GLY A 229 2.35 -10.11 3.95
C GLY A 229 1.50 -8.84 3.88
N GLU A 230 2.07 -7.69 3.57
CA GLU A 230 1.35 -6.43 3.48
C GLU A 230 0.19 -6.48 2.46
N ILE A 231 -0.99 -6.04 2.90
CA ILE A 231 -2.20 -5.90 2.08
C ILE A 231 -2.79 -4.47 2.12
N ILE A 232 -2.50 -3.69 3.14
CA ILE A 232 -2.89 -2.28 3.27
C ILE A 232 -1.70 -1.52 3.87
N GLY A 233 -1.37 -0.38 3.28
CA GLY A 233 -0.52 0.65 3.87
C GLY A 233 -1.35 1.91 4.14
N GLY A 234 -1.25 2.47 5.34
CA GLY A 234 -1.99 3.67 5.75
C GLY A 234 -1.18 4.58 6.65
N SER A 235 -1.70 5.78 6.90
CA SER A 235 -1.06 6.71 7.83
C SER A 235 -2.00 7.83 8.26
N GLN A 236 -1.75 8.37 9.45
CA GLN A 236 -2.24 9.70 9.76
C GLN A 236 -1.42 10.74 8.97
N ARG A 237 -2.09 11.75 8.41
CA ARG A 237 -1.44 12.81 7.64
C ARG A 237 -0.82 13.86 8.54
N GLU A 238 0.28 14.49 8.08
CA GLU A 238 0.88 15.64 8.74
C GLU A 238 -0.07 16.85 8.66
N GLU A 239 -0.12 17.62 9.73
CA GLU A 239 -1.05 18.74 9.89
C GLU A 239 -0.33 20.10 9.97
N ASP A 240 1.03 20.11 10.04
CA ASP A 240 1.86 21.33 10.17
C ASP A 240 2.45 21.79 8.85
#